data_39beef26e7b62b34f68bb6c5adf5d346
#
_entry.id   39beef26e7b62b34f68bb6c5adf5d346
#
_cell.length_a   1.000
_cell.length_b   1.000
_cell.length_c   1.000
_cell.angle_alpha   90.00
_cell.angle_beta   90.00
_cell.angle_gamma   90.00
#
_symmetry.space_group_name_H-M   'P 1'
#
loop_
_entity.id
_entity.type
_entity.pdbx_description
1 polymer ?
#
loop_
_entity_poly.entity_id
_entity_poly.type
_entity_poly.pdbx_seq_one_letter_code
_entity_poly.pdbx_strand_id
1 'polypeptide(L)'
;MRNEYDDKDFFERYAQMSRSREGMSGAGEWHQMKKLFPPLEGKKVLDLGCGYGWHCAYAVSQGAEEALGIDLSSRMIGEAGKRSGDPKITYRVCALEEYDYPEAAWDCVVSNLALHYIADLDEIFRKVFRTLKPGGTFLFNMEHPVFTAGVGQEWICGEDGKPLYWPVDDYFYPGERRTNFLGCQVMKQHHTLTQIMSGVLDAGFTVQAVEEAEPSEEMMGIPGMADEMRRPMMLMIKAKKAEKGPLTE
;
A
#
# COMPACT_ATOMS: atom_id res chain seq x y z
N MET A 1 9.26 16.99 7.30
CA MET A 1 10.03 15.95 6.57
C MET A 1 10.01 16.31 5.09
N ARG A 2 11.12 16.21 4.34
CA ARG A 2 11.10 16.45 2.89
C ARG A 2 10.37 15.26 2.25
N ASN A 3 9.33 15.56 1.48
CA ASN A 3 8.57 14.54 0.76
C ASN A 3 9.15 14.44 -0.66
N GLU A 4 9.79 13.32 -0.98
CA GLU A 4 10.43 13.09 -2.28
C GLU A 4 9.42 13.14 -3.43
N TYR A 5 8.17 12.77 -3.19
CA TYR A 5 7.08 12.81 -4.18
C TYR A 5 6.66 14.25 -4.56
N ASP A 6 7.07 15.28 -3.79
CA ASP A 6 6.92 16.68 -4.16
C ASP A 6 8.16 17.25 -4.88
N ASP A 7 9.27 16.49 -4.96
CA ASP A 7 10.41 16.83 -5.80
C ASP A 7 10.02 16.68 -7.27
N LYS A 8 10.35 17.69 -8.09
CA LYS A 8 9.92 17.72 -9.50
C LYS A 8 10.52 16.56 -10.30
N ASP A 9 11.83 16.33 -10.15
CA ASP A 9 12.54 15.34 -10.96
C ASP A 9 12.13 13.91 -10.56
N PHE A 10 11.92 13.68 -9.29
CA PHE A 10 11.38 12.41 -8.79
C PHE A 10 9.97 12.16 -9.32
N PHE A 11 9.09 13.15 -9.23
CA PHE A 11 7.71 13.05 -9.69
C PHE A 11 7.63 12.76 -11.20
N GLU A 12 8.47 13.42 -12.00
CA GLU A 12 8.52 13.18 -13.46
C GLU A 12 8.99 11.75 -13.78
N ARG A 13 9.96 11.20 -13.04
CA ARG A 13 10.39 9.80 -13.19
C ARG A 13 9.32 8.83 -12.71
N TYR A 14 8.67 9.12 -11.59
CA TYR A 14 7.56 8.31 -11.09
C TYR A 14 6.41 8.25 -12.08
N ALA A 15 6.10 9.35 -12.77
CA ALA A 15 5.09 9.41 -13.81
C ALA A 15 5.38 8.49 -15.02
N GLN A 16 6.64 8.06 -15.23
CA GLN A 16 7.00 7.14 -16.31
C GLN A 16 6.79 5.66 -15.96
N MET A 17 6.58 5.33 -14.68
CA MET A 17 6.31 3.94 -14.29
C MET A 17 5.01 3.43 -14.92
N SER A 18 4.95 2.14 -15.27
CA SER A 18 3.76 1.51 -15.85
C SER A 18 2.51 1.74 -15.00
N ARG A 19 2.61 1.56 -13.66
CA ARG A 19 1.48 1.84 -12.74
C ARG A 19 1.01 3.30 -12.76
N SER A 20 1.91 4.25 -13.03
CA SER A 20 1.55 5.67 -13.11
C SER A 20 0.90 6.02 -14.44
N ARG A 21 1.29 5.36 -15.53
CA ARG A 21 0.78 5.59 -16.89
C ARG A 21 -0.49 4.83 -17.19
N GLU A 22 -0.52 3.57 -16.79
CA GLU A 22 -1.57 2.60 -17.15
C GLU A 22 -2.51 2.31 -15.98
N GLY A 23 -2.22 2.91 -14.80
CA GLY A 23 -3.01 2.69 -13.60
C GLY A 23 -2.90 1.26 -13.09
N MET A 24 -4.04 0.69 -12.71
CA MET A 24 -4.09 -0.64 -12.13
C MET A 24 -3.65 -1.74 -13.10
N SER A 25 -3.86 -1.58 -14.41
CA SER A 25 -3.39 -2.55 -15.40
C SER A 25 -1.86 -2.61 -15.50
N GLY A 26 -1.18 -1.51 -15.17
CA GLY A 26 0.28 -1.45 -15.10
C GLY A 26 0.86 -1.84 -13.73
N ALA A 27 0.03 -2.21 -12.76
CA ALA A 27 0.44 -2.63 -11.42
C ALA A 27 0.44 -4.16 -11.34
N GLY A 28 1.63 -4.75 -11.20
CA GLY A 28 1.82 -6.21 -11.26
C GLY A 28 1.04 -6.99 -10.21
N GLU A 29 0.82 -6.40 -9.04
CA GLU A 29 0.08 -6.98 -7.93
C GLU A 29 -1.45 -6.89 -8.08
N TRP A 30 -1.95 -6.10 -9.04
CA TRP A 30 -3.37 -5.80 -9.13
C TRP A 30 -4.25 -7.04 -9.35
N HIS A 31 -3.79 -8.01 -10.11
CA HIS A 31 -4.54 -9.24 -10.38
C HIS A 31 -4.86 -10.04 -9.11
N GLN A 32 -4.00 -9.96 -8.08
CA GLN A 32 -4.23 -10.56 -6.75
C GLN A 32 -5.00 -9.58 -5.86
N MET A 33 -4.56 -8.33 -5.73
CA MET A 33 -5.18 -7.35 -4.85
C MET A 33 -6.66 -7.13 -5.15
N LYS A 34 -7.04 -7.13 -6.43
CA LYS A 34 -8.44 -7.00 -6.86
C LYS A 34 -9.37 -8.05 -6.25
N LYS A 35 -8.88 -9.28 -6.07
CA LYS A 35 -9.66 -10.39 -5.50
C LYS A 35 -9.87 -10.25 -4.00
N LEU A 36 -9.03 -9.47 -3.33
CA LEU A 36 -9.09 -9.24 -1.90
C LEU A 36 -10.08 -8.15 -1.51
N PHE A 37 -10.46 -7.26 -2.43
CA PHE A 37 -11.44 -6.22 -2.12
C PHE A 37 -12.77 -6.84 -1.66
N PRO A 38 -13.42 -6.24 -0.63
CA PRO A 38 -14.80 -6.59 -0.30
C PRO A 38 -15.77 -6.04 -1.36
N PRO A 39 -17.04 -6.46 -1.36
CA PRO A 39 -18.08 -5.76 -2.12
C PRO A 39 -18.15 -4.29 -1.72
N LEU A 40 -18.10 -3.37 -2.69
CA LEU A 40 -17.99 -1.93 -2.46
C LEU A 40 -19.29 -1.16 -2.73
N GLU A 41 -20.35 -1.82 -3.25
CA GLU A 41 -21.64 -1.18 -3.51
C GLU A 41 -22.20 -0.50 -2.26
N GLY A 42 -22.48 0.80 -2.34
CA GLY A 42 -23.00 1.62 -1.24
C GLY A 42 -22.02 1.82 -0.07
N LYS A 43 -20.73 1.54 -0.24
CA LYS A 43 -19.72 1.62 0.82
C LYS A 43 -18.98 2.96 0.80
N LYS A 44 -18.52 3.39 1.98
CA LYS A 44 -17.59 4.50 2.15
C LYS A 44 -16.17 3.98 2.25
N VAL A 45 -15.28 4.48 1.41
CA VAL A 45 -13.91 3.99 1.26
C VAL A 45 -12.90 5.09 1.60
N LEU A 46 -11.92 4.77 2.44
CA LEU A 46 -10.76 5.60 2.73
C LEU A 46 -9.52 4.98 2.09
N ASP A 47 -8.80 5.75 1.29
CA ASP A 47 -7.54 5.34 0.65
C ASP A 47 -6.37 6.09 1.28
N LEU A 48 -5.53 5.36 2.02
CA LEU A 48 -4.38 5.87 2.77
C LEU A 48 -3.11 5.81 1.90
N GLY A 49 -2.60 6.98 1.53
CA GLY A 49 -1.50 7.11 0.56
C GLY A 49 -1.99 6.88 -0.86
N CYS A 50 -3.05 7.59 -1.25
CA CYS A 50 -3.80 7.32 -2.48
C CYS A 50 -3.03 7.62 -3.78
N GLY A 51 -1.91 8.33 -3.72
CA GLY A 51 -1.14 8.71 -4.89
C GLY A 51 -2.00 9.38 -5.96
N TYR A 52 -2.08 8.78 -7.14
CA TYR A 52 -2.90 9.27 -8.26
C TYR A 52 -4.40 8.91 -8.16
N GLY A 53 -4.84 8.35 -7.02
CA GLY A 53 -6.26 8.10 -6.73
C GLY A 53 -6.87 6.90 -7.45
N TRP A 54 -6.06 5.96 -7.94
CA TRP A 54 -6.55 4.80 -8.68
C TRP A 54 -7.51 3.91 -7.88
N HIS A 55 -7.26 3.69 -6.59
CA HIS A 55 -8.13 2.88 -5.74
C HIS A 55 -9.43 3.60 -5.39
N CYS A 56 -9.40 4.93 -5.23
CA CYS A 56 -10.63 5.74 -5.10
C CYS A 56 -11.50 5.62 -6.35
N ALA A 57 -10.91 5.78 -7.54
CA ALA A 57 -11.63 5.65 -8.80
C ALA A 57 -12.19 4.23 -9.00
N TYR A 58 -11.40 3.21 -8.64
CA TYR A 58 -11.86 1.81 -8.65
C TYR A 58 -13.05 1.61 -7.70
N ALA A 59 -12.95 2.09 -6.46
CA ALA A 59 -14.02 1.94 -5.49
C ALA A 59 -15.34 2.51 -6.00
N VAL A 60 -15.32 3.73 -6.55
CA VAL A 60 -16.52 4.36 -7.12
C VAL A 60 -17.02 3.60 -8.35
N SER A 61 -16.13 3.07 -9.20
CA SER A 61 -16.52 2.23 -10.34
C SER A 61 -17.19 0.91 -9.93
N GLN A 62 -16.94 0.46 -8.67
CA GLN A 62 -17.58 -0.71 -8.08
C GLN A 62 -18.81 -0.34 -7.22
N GLY A 63 -19.34 0.86 -7.36
CA GLY A 63 -20.57 1.30 -6.71
C GLY A 63 -20.37 1.92 -5.32
N ALA A 64 -19.17 2.26 -4.90
CA ALA A 64 -18.98 2.97 -3.65
C ALA A 64 -19.80 4.27 -3.59
N GLU A 65 -20.37 4.55 -2.43
CA GLU A 65 -21.13 5.79 -2.18
C GLU A 65 -20.20 7.00 -2.12
N GLU A 66 -19.03 6.81 -1.50
CA GLU A 66 -18.05 7.86 -1.24
C GLU A 66 -16.64 7.26 -1.20
N ALA A 67 -15.66 7.98 -1.72
CA ALA A 67 -14.25 7.67 -1.55
C ALA A 67 -13.46 8.92 -1.12
N LEU A 68 -12.65 8.78 -0.06
CA LEU A 68 -11.69 9.80 0.35
C LEU A 68 -10.28 9.25 0.14
N GLY A 69 -9.49 9.92 -0.69
CA GLY A 69 -8.06 9.66 -0.82
C GLY A 69 -7.24 10.70 -0.05
N ILE A 70 -6.32 10.24 0.77
CA ILE A 70 -5.34 11.11 1.43
C ILE A 70 -3.93 10.74 0.98
N ASP A 71 -3.09 11.73 0.80
CA ASP A 71 -1.67 11.58 0.47
C ASP A 71 -0.88 12.76 1.02
N LEU A 72 0.35 12.53 1.44
CA LEU A 72 1.24 13.59 1.93
C LEU A 72 1.66 14.55 0.82
N SER A 73 1.74 14.06 -0.43
CA SER A 73 2.20 14.82 -1.58
C SER A 73 1.11 15.68 -2.19
N SER A 74 1.32 16.98 -2.21
CA SER A 74 0.45 17.93 -2.89
C SER A 74 0.42 17.71 -4.42
N ARG A 75 1.54 17.23 -5.01
CA ARG A 75 1.62 16.90 -6.44
C ARG A 75 0.79 15.67 -6.77
N MET A 76 0.86 14.63 -5.92
CA MET A 76 0.04 13.41 -6.09
C MET A 76 -1.44 13.76 -6.03
N ILE A 77 -1.87 14.52 -5.03
CA ILE A 77 -3.27 14.96 -4.89
C ILE A 77 -3.70 15.84 -6.08
N GLY A 78 -2.83 16.75 -6.53
CA GLY A 78 -3.12 17.56 -7.70
C GLY A 78 -3.32 16.73 -8.97
N GLU A 79 -2.55 15.67 -9.14
CA GLU A 79 -2.69 14.75 -10.27
C GLU A 79 -3.92 13.86 -10.14
N ALA A 80 -4.22 13.35 -8.93
CA ALA A 80 -5.43 12.59 -8.66
C ALA A 80 -6.71 13.38 -9.03
N GLY A 81 -6.77 14.65 -8.62
CA GLY A 81 -7.88 15.53 -8.93
C GLY A 81 -8.07 15.82 -10.44
N LYS A 82 -6.98 15.79 -11.24
CA LYS A 82 -7.07 15.93 -12.69
C LYS A 82 -7.58 14.66 -13.38
N ARG A 83 -7.25 13.49 -12.81
CA ARG A 83 -7.58 12.18 -13.39
C ARG A 83 -9.02 11.76 -13.11
N SER A 84 -9.57 12.14 -11.97
CA SER A 84 -10.94 11.80 -11.59
C SER A 84 -11.69 13.04 -11.12
N GLY A 85 -12.71 13.42 -11.90
CA GLY A 85 -13.68 14.47 -11.55
C GLY A 85 -14.99 13.92 -11.00
N ASP A 86 -15.03 12.66 -10.57
CA ASP A 86 -16.25 12.06 -10.01
C ASP A 86 -16.59 12.75 -8.68
N PRO A 87 -17.81 13.29 -8.52
CA PRO A 87 -18.22 14.04 -7.31
C PRO A 87 -18.25 13.17 -6.03
N LYS A 88 -18.22 11.85 -6.16
CA LYS A 88 -18.14 10.93 -5.05
C LYS A 88 -16.72 10.78 -4.49
N ILE A 89 -15.72 11.34 -5.16
CA ILE A 89 -14.32 11.24 -4.74
C ILE A 89 -13.84 12.59 -4.21
N THR A 90 -13.27 12.55 -3.02
CA THR A 90 -12.58 13.70 -2.41
C THR A 90 -11.10 13.33 -2.23
N TYR A 91 -10.22 14.29 -2.54
CA TYR A 91 -8.78 14.14 -2.28
C TYR A 91 -8.31 15.20 -1.29
N ARG A 92 -7.42 14.80 -0.36
CA ARG A 92 -6.89 15.70 0.67
C ARG A 92 -5.39 15.50 0.84
N VAL A 93 -4.62 16.60 0.85
CA VAL A 93 -3.22 16.56 1.27
C VAL A 93 -3.20 16.38 2.80
N CYS A 94 -2.72 15.23 3.25
CA CYS A 94 -2.67 14.89 4.67
C CYS A 94 -1.70 13.73 4.89
N ALA A 95 -0.83 13.84 5.91
CA ALA A 95 -0.05 12.70 6.37
C ALA A 95 -0.97 11.64 6.99
N LEU A 96 -0.61 10.37 6.86
CA LEU A 96 -1.40 9.28 7.45
C LEU A 96 -1.49 9.42 8.96
N GLU A 97 -0.40 9.83 9.59
CA GLU A 97 -0.30 10.03 11.04
C GLU A 97 -1.17 11.18 11.56
N GLU A 98 -1.44 12.19 10.71
CA GLU A 98 -2.16 13.43 11.07
C GLU A 98 -3.66 13.36 10.74
N TYR A 99 -4.11 12.35 9.99
CA TYR A 99 -5.53 12.16 9.72
C TYR A 99 -6.28 11.87 11.04
N ASP A 100 -7.46 12.44 11.21
CA ASP A 100 -8.21 12.37 12.48
C ASP A 100 -8.87 11.02 12.75
N TYR A 101 -9.03 10.17 11.73
CA TYR A 101 -9.65 8.85 11.82
C TYR A 101 -10.97 8.85 12.61
N PRO A 102 -12.04 9.50 12.11
CA PRO A 102 -13.33 9.57 12.80
C PRO A 102 -13.85 8.18 13.14
N GLU A 103 -14.41 8.00 14.33
CA GLU A 103 -14.87 6.68 14.79
C GLU A 103 -16.00 6.14 13.91
N ALA A 104 -15.89 4.87 13.52
CA ALA A 104 -16.89 4.12 12.75
C ALA A 104 -17.41 4.87 11.49
N ALA A 105 -16.51 5.57 10.79
CA ALA A 105 -16.85 6.37 9.62
C ALA A 105 -16.81 5.57 8.31
N TRP A 106 -15.92 4.59 8.20
CA TRP A 106 -15.58 3.92 6.95
C TRP A 106 -15.98 2.45 6.94
N ASP A 107 -16.47 1.97 5.78
CA ASP A 107 -16.76 0.55 5.55
C ASP A 107 -15.52 -0.21 5.08
N CYS A 108 -14.65 0.46 4.33
CA CYS A 108 -13.40 -0.09 3.84
C CYS A 108 -12.28 0.94 3.96
N VAL A 109 -11.14 0.52 4.47
CA VAL A 109 -9.89 1.28 4.40
C VAL A 109 -8.94 0.50 3.52
N VAL A 110 -8.36 1.15 2.52
CA VAL A 110 -7.33 0.59 1.66
C VAL A 110 -6.04 1.38 1.80
N SER A 111 -4.90 0.72 1.67
CA SER A 111 -3.59 1.35 1.55
C SER A 111 -2.72 0.54 0.60
N ASN A 112 -2.21 1.15 -0.45
CA ASN A 112 -1.35 0.45 -1.41
C ASN A 112 0.00 1.14 -1.52
N LEU A 113 1.05 0.46 -1.08
CA LEU A 113 2.45 0.88 -1.14
C LEU A 113 2.73 2.23 -0.43
N ALA A 114 2.08 2.45 0.72
CA ALA A 114 2.30 3.62 1.56
C ALA A 114 2.80 3.27 2.98
N LEU A 115 2.38 2.14 3.55
CA LEU A 115 2.66 1.83 4.95
C LEU A 115 4.14 1.57 5.26
N HIS A 116 4.94 1.20 4.29
CA HIS A 116 6.39 1.05 4.48
C HIS A 116 7.15 2.39 4.60
N TYR A 117 6.45 3.51 4.60
CA TYR A 117 7.00 4.82 4.98
C TYR A 117 6.71 5.19 6.44
N ILE A 118 5.89 4.42 7.15
CA ILE A 118 5.39 4.72 8.49
C ILE A 118 6.27 4.03 9.54
N ALA A 119 6.76 4.81 10.50
CA ALA A 119 7.60 4.30 11.58
C ALA A 119 6.78 3.55 12.66
N ASP A 120 5.61 4.08 13.05
CA ASP A 120 4.71 3.48 14.04
C ASP A 120 3.49 2.87 13.35
N LEU A 121 3.63 1.64 12.85
CA LEU A 121 2.52 0.89 12.25
C LEU A 121 1.43 0.55 13.26
N ASP A 122 1.79 0.30 14.52
CA ASP A 122 0.83 -0.08 15.55
C ASP A 122 -0.16 1.05 15.82
N GLU A 123 0.33 2.30 15.81
CA GLU A 123 -0.55 3.46 15.92
C GLU A 123 -1.52 3.55 14.73
N ILE A 124 -1.02 3.39 13.51
CA ILE A 124 -1.86 3.41 12.30
C ILE A 124 -2.89 2.29 12.34
N PHE A 125 -2.51 1.06 12.69
CA PHE A 125 -3.44 -0.07 12.75
C PHE A 125 -4.56 0.18 13.77
N ARG A 126 -4.24 0.74 14.97
CA ARG A 126 -5.25 1.13 15.96
C ARG A 126 -6.18 2.25 15.44
N LYS A 127 -5.63 3.25 14.75
CA LYS A 127 -6.41 4.34 14.13
C LYS A 127 -7.35 3.81 13.05
N VAL A 128 -6.86 2.92 12.19
CA VAL A 128 -7.67 2.26 11.14
C VAL A 128 -8.76 1.40 11.78
N PHE A 129 -8.45 0.63 12.82
CA PHE A 129 -9.46 -0.16 13.53
C PHE A 129 -10.56 0.73 14.12
N ARG A 130 -10.19 1.85 14.74
CA ARG A 130 -11.15 2.80 15.30
C ARG A 130 -12.08 3.37 14.24
N THR A 131 -11.53 3.80 13.10
CA THR A 131 -12.31 4.49 12.06
C THR A 131 -13.19 3.56 11.24
N LEU A 132 -12.89 2.27 11.21
CA LEU A 132 -13.74 1.27 10.56
C LEU A 132 -15.03 1.03 11.34
N LYS A 133 -16.13 0.92 10.62
CA LYS A 133 -17.40 0.42 11.13
C LYS A 133 -17.25 -1.05 11.58
N PRO A 134 -18.11 -1.55 12.50
CA PRO A 134 -18.22 -2.99 12.73
C PRO A 134 -18.46 -3.72 11.42
N GLY A 135 -17.72 -4.82 11.18
CA GLY A 135 -17.74 -5.56 9.92
C GLY A 135 -16.93 -4.93 8.80
N GLY A 136 -16.30 -3.79 9.03
CA GLY A 136 -15.47 -3.09 8.05
C GLY A 136 -14.17 -3.84 7.73
N THR A 137 -13.63 -3.58 6.54
CA THR A 137 -12.44 -4.24 6.01
C THR A 137 -11.26 -3.28 5.93
N PHE A 138 -10.10 -3.72 6.37
CA PHE A 138 -8.81 -3.12 6.08
C PHE A 138 -8.06 -3.99 5.08
N LEU A 139 -7.75 -3.45 3.91
CA LEU A 139 -6.94 -4.09 2.88
C LEU A 139 -5.70 -3.25 2.63
N PHE A 140 -4.54 -3.82 2.86
CA PHE A 140 -3.31 -3.10 2.54
C PHE A 140 -2.30 -3.96 1.81
N ASN A 141 -1.46 -3.29 1.04
CA ASN A 141 -0.29 -3.81 0.37
C ASN A 141 0.90 -2.93 0.72
N MET A 142 1.99 -3.52 1.15
CA MET A 142 3.23 -2.82 1.48
C MET A 142 4.44 -3.61 1.00
N GLU A 143 5.62 -2.98 0.96
CA GLU A 143 6.84 -3.73 0.68
C GLU A 143 7.03 -4.84 1.71
N HIS A 144 7.34 -6.04 1.20
CA HIS A 144 7.55 -7.22 2.03
C HIS A 144 8.79 -7.07 2.92
N PRO A 145 8.80 -7.61 4.16
CA PRO A 145 9.96 -7.57 5.04
C PRO A 145 11.25 -8.12 4.44
N VAL A 146 11.19 -9.15 3.61
CA VAL A 146 12.34 -9.66 2.85
C VAL A 146 12.88 -8.61 1.87
N PHE A 147 11.99 -7.81 1.29
CA PHE A 147 12.38 -6.75 0.35
C PHE A 147 12.99 -5.56 1.09
N THR A 148 12.39 -5.10 2.19
CA THR A 148 12.90 -3.98 2.98
C THR A 148 14.17 -4.32 3.77
N ALA A 149 14.43 -5.59 4.09
CA ALA A 149 15.69 -6.07 4.64
C ALA A 149 16.74 -6.37 3.56
N GLY A 150 16.42 -6.19 2.28
CA GLY A 150 17.38 -6.32 1.20
C GLY A 150 18.41 -5.20 1.23
N VAL A 151 19.68 -5.55 1.22
CA VAL A 151 20.79 -4.60 1.23
C VAL A 151 20.73 -3.74 -0.02
N GLY A 152 20.48 -2.44 0.14
CA GLY A 152 20.31 -1.49 -0.97
C GLY A 152 19.06 -1.73 -1.83
N GLN A 153 18.25 -2.76 -1.54
CA GLN A 153 17.15 -3.24 -2.39
C GLN A 153 17.58 -3.55 -3.84
N GLU A 154 18.75 -4.16 -3.98
CA GLU A 154 19.33 -4.51 -5.26
C GLU A 154 19.77 -5.99 -5.26
N TRP A 155 19.75 -6.60 -6.44
CA TRP A 155 20.30 -7.94 -6.64
C TRP A 155 21.80 -7.94 -6.55
N ILE A 156 22.38 -8.96 -5.94
CA ILE A 156 23.79 -9.27 -6.18
C ILE A 156 23.90 -9.94 -7.53
N CYS A 157 24.71 -9.35 -8.42
CA CYS A 157 24.88 -9.79 -9.79
C CYS A 157 26.26 -10.42 -10.01
N GLY A 158 26.32 -11.36 -10.94
CA GLY A 158 27.59 -11.92 -11.44
C GLY A 158 28.33 -10.97 -12.36
N GLU A 159 29.51 -11.38 -12.82
CA GLU A 159 30.31 -10.62 -13.78
C GLU A 159 29.60 -10.37 -15.12
N ASP A 160 28.66 -11.23 -15.48
CA ASP A 160 27.80 -11.11 -16.66
C ASP A 160 26.57 -10.21 -16.45
N GLY A 161 26.46 -9.57 -15.27
CA GLY A 161 25.35 -8.69 -14.90
C GLY A 161 24.05 -9.41 -14.54
N LYS A 162 24.02 -10.76 -14.50
CA LYS A 162 22.81 -11.50 -14.14
C LYS A 162 22.62 -11.59 -12.62
N PRO A 163 21.36 -11.50 -12.14
CA PRO A 163 21.04 -11.68 -10.74
C PRO A 163 21.44 -13.06 -10.22
N LEU A 164 22.33 -13.10 -9.21
CA LEU A 164 22.73 -14.33 -8.53
C LEU A 164 21.80 -14.66 -7.37
N TYR A 165 21.62 -13.72 -6.46
CA TYR A 165 20.73 -13.85 -5.30
C TYR A 165 20.32 -12.48 -4.77
N TRP A 166 19.24 -12.49 -3.98
CA TRP A 166 18.79 -11.32 -3.24
C TRP A 166 19.42 -11.35 -1.85
N PRO A 167 20.19 -10.32 -1.44
CA PRO A 167 20.81 -10.27 -0.12
C PRO A 167 19.77 -9.84 0.92
N VAL A 168 19.68 -10.57 2.02
CA VAL A 168 18.87 -10.18 3.20
C VAL A 168 19.80 -10.05 4.37
N ASP A 169 19.79 -8.88 5.01
CA ASP A 169 20.57 -8.61 6.21
C ASP A 169 19.80 -7.71 7.18
N ASP A 170 20.23 -7.68 8.43
CA ASP A 170 19.62 -6.85 9.48
C ASP A 170 18.10 -7.01 9.63
N TYR A 171 17.56 -8.19 9.30
CA TYR A 171 16.12 -8.46 9.31
C TYR A 171 15.46 -8.23 10.69
N PHE A 172 16.14 -8.55 11.76
CA PHE A 172 15.62 -8.35 13.11
C PHE A 172 15.97 -7.00 13.75
N TYR A 173 16.52 -6.08 12.96
CA TYR A 173 16.75 -4.70 13.34
C TYR A 173 15.78 -3.80 12.59
N PRO A 174 14.57 -3.51 13.15
CA PRO A 174 13.58 -2.65 12.49
C PRO A 174 14.05 -1.20 12.44
N GLY A 175 13.41 -0.39 11.60
CA GLY A 175 13.66 1.03 11.49
C GLY A 175 14.07 1.48 10.10
N GLU A 176 14.75 2.62 10.04
CA GLU A 176 15.03 3.31 8.78
C GLU A 176 15.91 2.50 7.82
N ARG A 177 15.51 2.53 6.55
CA ARG A 177 16.27 2.01 5.41
C ARG A 177 16.37 3.09 4.34
N ARG A 178 17.60 3.38 3.94
CA ARG A 178 17.86 4.28 2.79
C ARG A 178 18.01 3.44 1.54
N THR A 179 17.16 3.68 0.58
CA THR A 179 17.14 2.92 -0.68
C THR A 179 17.21 3.86 -1.87
N ASN A 180 17.79 3.39 -2.95
CA ASN A 180 17.73 4.11 -4.22
C ASN A 180 16.42 3.72 -4.93
N PHE A 181 15.52 4.67 -5.06
CA PHE A 181 14.29 4.47 -5.84
C PHE A 181 14.18 5.57 -6.90
N LEU A 182 14.11 5.15 -8.15
CA LEU A 182 14.08 6.05 -9.32
C LEU A 182 15.26 7.06 -9.35
N GLY A 183 16.45 6.61 -8.90
CA GLY A 183 17.64 7.45 -8.87
C GLY A 183 17.67 8.51 -7.78
N CYS A 184 16.78 8.41 -6.80
CA CYS A 184 16.75 9.26 -5.61
C CYS A 184 16.87 8.42 -4.35
N GLN A 185 17.50 8.99 -3.32
CA GLN A 185 17.53 8.37 -1.99
C GLN A 185 16.18 8.55 -1.32
N VAL A 186 15.51 7.45 -1.06
CA VAL A 186 14.21 7.43 -0.39
C VAL A 186 14.36 6.75 0.96
N MET A 187 13.76 7.34 1.99
CA MET A 187 13.73 6.77 3.32
C MET A 187 12.49 5.90 3.48
N LYS A 188 12.69 4.64 3.84
CA LYS A 188 11.64 3.68 4.15
C LYS A 188 11.80 3.15 5.57
N GLN A 189 10.80 2.46 6.07
CA GLN A 189 10.81 1.80 7.37
C GLN A 189 10.76 0.30 7.16
N HIS A 190 11.73 -0.40 7.73
CA HIS A 190 11.71 -1.85 7.79
C HIS A 190 10.97 -2.30 9.06
N HIS A 191 10.02 -3.18 8.88
CA HIS A 191 9.32 -3.91 9.93
C HIS A 191 9.45 -5.41 9.67
N THR A 192 9.63 -6.21 10.71
CA THR A 192 9.61 -7.67 10.55
C THR A 192 8.18 -8.15 10.25
N LEU A 193 8.04 -9.33 9.64
CA LEU A 193 6.73 -9.94 9.45
C LEU A 193 5.97 -10.10 10.78
N THR A 194 6.70 -10.45 11.85
CA THR A 194 6.12 -10.55 13.21
C THR A 194 5.51 -9.23 13.65
N GLN A 195 6.23 -8.10 13.49
CA GLN A 195 5.70 -6.79 13.88
C GLN A 195 4.44 -6.42 13.09
N ILE A 196 4.44 -6.64 11.77
CA ILE A 196 3.28 -6.35 10.94
C ILE A 196 2.08 -7.19 11.37
N MET A 197 2.26 -8.52 11.48
CA MET A 197 1.17 -9.42 11.82
C MET A 197 0.66 -9.22 13.25
N SER A 198 1.56 -9.09 14.22
CA SER A 198 1.18 -8.83 15.62
C SER A 198 0.47 -7.50 15.76
N GLY A 199 0.96 -6.43 15.11
CA GLY A 199 0.31 -5.12 15.15
C GLY A 199 -1.13 -5.13 14.62
N VAL A 200 -1.38 -5.88 13.53
CA VAL A 200 -2.75 -6.07 13.00
C VAL A 200 -3.62 -6.82 14.01
N LEU A 201 -3.13 -7.91 14.60
CA LEU A 201 -3.87 -8.71 15.58
C LEU A 201 -4.11 -7.94 16.89
N ASP A 202 -3.11 -7.25 17.41
CA ASP A 202 -3.17 -6.48 18.66
C ASP A 202 -4.08 -5.25 18.52
N ALA A 203 -4.24 -4.69 17.32
CA ALA A 203 -5.23 -3.67 17.03
C ALA A 203 -6.68 -4.18 17.11
N GLY A 204 -6.89 -5.51 17.14
CA GLY A 204 -8.20 -6.15 17.25
C GLY A 204 -8.77 -6.70 15.93
N PHE A 205 -7.99 -6.72 14.87
CA PHE A 205 -8.42 -7.28 13.58
C PHE A 205 -8.41 -8.81 13.57
N THR A 206 -9.29 -9.38 12.76
CA THR A 206 -9.19 -10.77 12.31
C THR A 206 -8.59 -10.78 10.91
N VAL A 207 -7.46 -11.42 10.74
CA VAL A 207 -6.82 -11.60 9.42
C VAL A 207 -7.63 -12.60 8.61
N GLN A 208 -8.03 -12.20 7.40
CA GLN A 208 -8.82 -13.02 6.47
C GLN A 208 -7.99 -13.59 5.33
N ALA A 209 -6.98 -12.85 4.88
CA ALA A 209 -6.05 -13.31 3.86
C ALA A 209 -4.68 -12.66 4.05
N VAL A 210 -3.65 -13.40 3.70
CA VAL A 210 -2.26 -12.93 3.56
C VAL A 210 -1.78 -13.45 2.22
N GLU A 211 -1.32 -12.56 1.36
CA GLU A 211 -0.77 -12.91 0.05
C GLU A 211 0.55 -12.17 -0.19
N GLU A 212 1.49 -12.86 -0.78
CA GLU A 212 2.71 -12.29 -1.32
C GLU A 212 2.51 -12.04 -2.82
N ALA A 213 2.79 -10.81 -3.28
CA ALA A 213 2.57 -10.48 -4.68
C ALA A 213 3.58 -11.20 -5.57
N GLU A 214 3.07 -11.81 -6.61
CA GLU A 214 3.86 -12.44 -7.68
C GLU A 214 3.45 -11.89 -9.06
N PRO A 215 4.36 -11.88 -10.04
CA PRO A 215 4.01 -11.52 -11.41
C PRO A 215 2.94 -12.45 -11.98
N SER A 216 2.00 -11.89 -12.74
CA SER A 216 1.04 -12.72 -13.48
C SER A 216 1.72 -13.50 -14.61
N GLU A 217 1.10 -14.58 -15.07
CA GLU A 217 1.60 -15.38 -16.21
C GLU A 217 1.87 -14.51 -17.45
N GLU A 218 1.01 -13.52 -17.71
CA GLU A 218 1.14 -12.57 -18.83
C GLU A 218 2.40 -11.70 -18.74
N MET A 219 2.88 -11.44 -17.52
CA MET A 219 4.07 -10.62 -17.27
C MET A 219 5.39 -11.39 -17.39
N MET A 220 5.36 -12.73 -17.39
CA MET A 220 6.57 -13.55 -17.36
C MET A 220 7.47 -13.36 -18.60
N GLY A 221 6.93 -12.85 -19.71
CA GLY A 221 7.70 -12.47 -20.89
C GLY A 221 8.44 -11.12 -20.78
N ILE A 222 8.18 -10.32 -19.74
CA ILE A 222 8.84 -9.03 -19.54
C ILE A 222 10.22 -9.28 -18.90
N PRO A 223 11.31 -8.66 -19.42
CA PRO A 223 12.62 -8.80 -18.82
C PRO A 223 12.65 -8.46 -17.32
N GLY A 224 13.22 -9.34 -16.51
CA GLY A 224 13.31 -9.20 -15.06
C GLY A 224 12.13 -9.80 -14.27
N MET A 225 10.98 -10.06 -14.89
CA MET A 225 9.82 -10.60 -14.16
C MET A 225 10.05 -12.02 -13.61
N ALA A 226 10.83 -12.83 -14.30
CA ALA A 226 11.21 -14.15 -13.79
C ALA A 226 12.05 -14.08 -12.50
N ASP A 227 12.83 -13.01 -12.32
CA ASP A 227 13.60 -12.81 -11.10
C ASP A 227 12.71 -12.35 -9.94
N GLU A 228 11.57 -11.69 -10.19
CA GLU A 228 10.60 -11.33 -9.18
C GLU A 228 9.99 -12.57 -8.48
N MET A 229 9.92 -13.72 -9.16
CA MET A 229 9.51 -15.00 -8.55
C MET A 229 10.51 -15.58 -7.54
N ARG A 230 11.68 -14.99 -7.41
CA ARG A 230 12.77 -15.52 -6.56
C ARG A 230 12.76 -14.93 -5.15
N ARG A 231 11.96 -13.89 -4.93
CA ARG A 231 11.73 -13.26 -3.62
C ARG A 231 10.42 -12.51 -3.60
N PRO A 232 9.73 -12.43 -2.45
CA PRO A 232 8.55 -11.59 -2.34
C PRO A 232 8.95 -10.11 -2.31
N MET A 233 8.29 -9.30 -3.14
CA MET A 233 8.47 -7.84 -3.16
C MET A 233 7.44 -7.12 -2.30
N MET A 234 6.23 -7.64 -2.26
CA MET A 234 5.09 -7.00 -1.60
C MET A 234 4.32 -8.01 -0.76
N LEU A 235 3.73 -7.51 0.32
CA LEU A 235 2.88 -8.25 1.24
C LEU A 235 1.50 -7.61 1.27
N MET A 236 0.48 -8.38 0.92
CA MET A 236 -0.92 -7.97 0.99
C MET A 236 -1.60 -8.64 2.17
N ILE A 237 -2.33 -7.85 2.94
CA ILE A 237 -3.11 -8.36 4.08
C ILE A 237 -4.53 -7.81 3.98
N LYS A 238 -5.50 -8.73 4.06
CA LYS A 238 -6.91 -8.40 4.27
C LYS A 238 -7.28 -8.74 5.71
N ALA A 239 -7.74 -7.72 6.43
CA ALA A 239 -8.14 -7.85 7.82
C ALA A 239 -9.56 -7.29 8.02
N LYS A 240 -10.30 -7.83 8.98
CA LYS A 240 -11.69 -7.46 9.25
C LYS A 240 -11.86 -7.03 10.69
N LYS A 241 -12.56 -5.93 10.93
CA LYS A 241 -13.09 -5.58 12.23
C LYS A 241 -14.34 -6.44 12.50
N ALA A 242 -14.40 -7.12 13.64
CA ALA A 242 -15.55 -7.94 14.00
C ALA A 242 -16.87 -7.13 13.93
N GLU A 243 -17.93 -7.79 13.53
CA GLU A 243 -19.28 -7.24 13.72
C GLU A 243 -19.56 -7.14 15.22
N LYS A 244 -20.29 -6.10 15.66
CA LYS A 244 -20.81 -6.11 17.04
C LYS A 244 -21.72 -7.33 17.14
N GLY A 245 -21.31 -8.33 17.89
CA GLY A 245 -22.21 -9.43 18.25
C GLY A 245 -23.48 -8.87 18.90
N PRO A 246 -24.60 -9.61 18.88
CA PRO A 246 -25.75 -9.23 19.69
C PRO A 246 -25.25 -9.05 21.12
N LEU A 247 -25.62 -7.94 21.74
CA LEU A 247 -25.39 -7.72 23.17
C LEU A 247 -26.02 -8.93 23.89
N THR A 248 -25.20 -9.84 24.37
CA THR A 248 -25.65 -10.85 25.32
C THR A 248 -25.90 -10.09 26.60
N GLU A 249 -27.22 -9.86 26.91
CA GLU A 249 -27.70 -9.42 28.20
C GLU A 249 -27.36 -10.44 29.29
#